data_95b15aea411778cbd240bfb82baf4cc6
#
_entry.id   95b15aea411778cbd240bfb82baf4cc6
#
_cell.length_a   1.000
_cell.length_b   1.000
_cell.length_c   1.000
_cell.angle_alpha   90.00
_cell.angle_beta   90.00
_cell.angle_gamma   90.00
#
_symmetry.space_group_name_H-M   'P 1'
#
loop_
_entity.id
_entity.type
_entity.pdbx_description
1 polymer ?
#
loop_
_entity_poly.entity_id
_entity_poly.type
_entity_poly.pdbx_seq_one_letter_code
_entity_poly.pdbx_strand_id
1 'polypeptide(L)'
;MNLAEASNLAKKTLSNQWVKWIHRGSAPANTATEKNMNVINSTINPKHCASCLNMNGCCFVKDKSPENPLHERCHCYYENIGIPDVKIISAIEKYTKYIFDNEKNKGKKALWELWGYTVIDSHNLKEEIEKQAFLAFQSGEYALGDMDGHGQRINIVINLKRKDTGKTIPFVTGWMSYPNGKLVLITPFGGRV
;
A
#
# COMPACT_ATOMS: atom_id res chain seq x y z
N MET A 1 -3.32 -20.79 -6.75
CA MET A 1 -1.93 -20.93 -6.28
C MET A 1 -1.73 -22.37 -5.87
N ASN A 2 -0.75 -23.04 -6.45
CA ASN A 2 -0.42 -24.41 -6.08
C ASN A 2 0.55 -24.43 -4.87
N LEU A 3 0.80 -25.64 -4.28
CA LEU A 3 1.66 -25.80 -3.11
C LEU A 3 3.10 -25.32 -3.35
N ALA A 4 3.63 -25.50 -4.57
CA ALA A 4 4.98 -25.07 -4.92
C ALA A 4 5.06 -23.52 -4.98
N GLU A 5 4.08 -22.87 -5.57
CA GLU A 5 3.99 -21.40 -5.61
C GLU A 5 3.85 -20.82 -4.21
N ALA A 6 3.01 -21.42 -3.37
CA ALA A 6 2.85 -21.00 -1.96
C ALA A 6 4.17 -21.18 -1.17
N SER A 7 4.89 -22.27 -1.37
CA SER A 7 6.19 -22.52 -0.72
C SER A 7 7.26 -21.55 -1.17
N ASN A 8 7.34 -21.24 -2.47
CA ASN A 8 8.30 -20.26 -3.00
C ASN A 8 8.00 -18.85 -2.50
N LEU A 9 6.72 -18.47 -2.47
CA LEU A 9 6.28 -17.18 -1.94
C LEU A 9 6.63 -17.06 -0.44
N ALA A 10 6.35 -18.11 0.34
CA ALA A 10 6.71 -18.14 1.76
C ALA A 10 8.22 -18.00 1.98
N LYS A 11 9.04 -18.71 1.20
CA LYS A 11 10.52 -18.58 1.26
C LYS A 11 10.96 -17.16 0.92
N LYS A 12 10.42 -16.56 -0.14
CA LYS A 12 10.72 -15.18 -0.55
C LYS A 12 10.33 -14.18 0.53
N THR A 13 9.13 -14.33 1.11
CA THR A 13 8.67 -13.48 2.21
C THR A 13 9.58 -13.56 3.43
N LEU A 14 10.02 -14.76 3.81
CA LEU A 14 10.91 -14.98 4.95
C LEU A 14 12.34 -14.46 4.69
N SER A 15 12.79 -14.43 3.43
CA SER A 15 14.12 -13.92 3.07
C SER A 15 14.18 -12.41 2.91
N ASN A 16 13.03 -11.75 2.74
CA ASN A 16 12.99 -10.31 2.58
C ASN A 16 13.42 -9.61 3.88
N GLN A 17 14.36 -8.70 3.74
CA GLN A 17 14.69 -7.76 4.81
C GLN A 17 13.65 -6.64 4.82
N TRP A 18 13.19 -6.28 6.00
CA TRP A 18 12.23 -5.20 6.17
C TRP A 18 12.87 -4.00 6.83
N VAL A 19 12.47 -2.82 6.38
CA VAL A 19 12.89 -1.54 6.94
C VAL A 19 11.67 -0.70 7.30
N LYS A 20 11.83 0.08 8.36
CA LYS A 20 10.85 1.06 8.81
C LYS A 20 11.43 2.45 8.67
N TRP A 21 10.69 3.35 8.04
CA TRP A 21 11.06 4.76 7.94
C TRP A 21 10.92 5.43 9.30
N ILE A 22 11.99 6.05 9.76
CA ILE A 22 12.01 6.80 11.02
C ILE A 22 12.26 8.27 10.71
N HIS A 23 11.33 9.10 11.12
CA HIS A 23 11.48 10.54 11.08
C HIS A 23 12.29 11.00 12.30
N ARG A 24 13.45 11.63 12.06
CA ARG A 24 14.33 12.11 13.15
C ARG A 24 13.75 13.37 13.77
N GLY A 25 13.07 13.25 14.83
CA GLY A 25 12.31 14.28 15.54
C GLY A 25 10.99 13.75 16.06
N SER A 26 10.60 12.55 15.64
CA SER A 26 9.51 11.82 16.28
C SER A 26 10.06 11.19 17.55
N ALA A 27 9.59 11.61 18.70
CA ALA A 27 9.83 10.86 19.93
C ALA A 27 9.27 9.44 19.78
N PRO A 28 9.90 8.38 20.33
CA PRO A 28 9.31 7.06 20.37
C PRO A 28 7.90 7.16 20.95
N ALA A 29 6.95 6.48 20.34
CA ALA A 29 5.50 6.59 20.64
C ALA A 29 5.14 6.40 22.14
N ASN A 30 6.05 5.81 22.92
CA ASN A 30 5.83 5.50 24.33
C ASN A 30 6.35 6.57 25.32
N THR A 31 6.94 7.68 24.86
CA THR A 31 7.56 8.70 25.75
C THR A 31 7.09 10.13 25.48
N ALA A 32 6.25 10.37 24.46
CA ALA A 32 5.76 11.70 24.17
C ALA A 32 4.53 12.03 25.03
N THR A 33 4.74 12.76 26.12
CA THR A 33 3.66 13.54 26.72
C THR A 33 3.36 14.75 25.83
N GLU A 34 2.08 15.18 25.76
CA GLU A 34 1.64 16.32 24.91
C GLU A 34 2.50 17.59 25.05
N LYS A 35 3.13 17.81 26.20
CA LYS A 35 4.06 18.92 26.45
C LYS A 35 5.35 18.86 25.60
N ASN A 36 5.85 17.68 25.27
CA ASN A 36 7.07 17.53 24.47
C ASN A 36 6.80 17.69 22.96
N MET A 37 5.59 17.45 22.47
CA MET A 37 5.24 17.66 21.07
C MET A 37 5.30 19.14 20.65
N ASN A 38 4.94 20.06 21.54
CA ASN A 38 4.98 21.50 21.26
C ASN A 38 6.41 22.07 21.15
N VAL A 39 7.36 21.49 21.86
CA VAL A 39 8.77 21.92 21.81
C VAL A 39 9.46 21.40 20.57
N ILE A 40 9.13 20.19 20.12
CA ILE A 40 9.69 19.58 18.90
C ILE A 40 9.16 20.29 17.65
N ASN A 41 7.88 20.68 17.64
CA ASN A 41 7.29 21.41 16.53
C ASN A 41 7.84 22.83 16.31
N SER A 42 8.47 23.44 17.31
CA SER A 42 9.03 24.79 17.19
C SER A 42 10.40 24.83 16.50
N THR A 43 11.11 23.70 16.40
CA THR A 43 12.45 23.60 15.79
C THR A 43 12.46 22.93 14.41
N ILE A 44 11.35 22.31 13.98
CA ILE A 44 11.23 21.67 12.68
C ILE A 44 10.52 22.64 11.74
N ASN A 45 11.20 23.06 10.67
CA ASN A 45 10.55 23.85 9.62
C ASN A 45 9.43 23.01 8.98
N PRO A 46 8.14 23.31 9.24
CA PRO A 46 7.03 22.42 8.88
C PRO A 46 6.86 22.22 7.38
N LYS A 47 7.44 23.11 6.57
CA LYS A 47 7.32 23.01 5.09
C LYS A 47 8.20 21.92 4.48
N HIS A 48 9.28 21.50 5.15
CA HIS A 48 10.23 20.53 4.58
C HIS A 48 10.03 19.09 5.07
N CYS A 49 9.25 18.90 6.13
CA CYS A 49 9.13 17.59 6.77
C CYS A 49 7.74 16.95 6.69
N ALA A 50 6.75 17.56 6.02
CA ALA A 50 5.40 16.99 5.96
C ALA A 50 5.39 15.58 5.33
N SER A 51 6.05 15.39 4.20
CA SER A 51 6.17 14.07 3.57
C SER A 51 6.93 13.08 4.47
N CYS A 52 8.04 13.50 5.04
CA CYS A 52 8.83 12.67 5.96
C CYS A 52 8.04 12.30 7.21
N LEU A 53 7.23 13.21 7.74
CA LEU A 53 6.40 12.97 8.92
C LEU A 53 5.30 11.94 8.62
N ASN A 54 4.66 12.06 7.46
CA ASN A 54 3.63 11.10 7.02
C ASN A 54 4.19 9.72 6.73
N MET A 55 5.48 9.63 6.41
CA MET A 55 6.20 8.37 6.22
C MET A 55 6.62 7.70 7.53
N ASN A 56 6.61 8.44 8.65
CA ASN A 56 7.12 7.91 9.91
C ASN A 56 6.38 6.64 10.35
N GLY A 57 7.12 5.55 10.53
CA GLY A 57 6.59 4.24 10.86
C GLY A 57 6.12 3.39 9.67
N CYS A 58 6.15 3.91 8.42
CA CYS A 58 5.86 3.11 7.24
C CYS A 58 6.93 2.02 7.05
N CYS A 59 6.49 0.83 6.67
CA CYS A 59 7.34 -0.35 6.51
C CYS A 59 7.42 -0.74 5.03
N PHE A 60 8.60 -1.16 4.60
CA PHE A 60 8.88 -1.56 3.22
C PHE A 60 9.81 -2.76 3.20
N VAL A 61 9.74 -3.56 2.15
CA VAL A 61 10.84 -4.45 1.81
C VAL A 61 12.05 -3.59 1.43
N LYS A 62 13.23 -3.87 1.96
CA LYS A 62 14.41 -3.01 1.90
C LYS A 62 14.75 -2.57 0.47
N ASP A 63 14.78 -3.50 -0.46
CA ASP A 63 15.13 -3.24 -1.86
C ASP A 63 14.01 -2.57 -2.67
N LYS A 64 12.86 -2.34 -2.03
CA LYS A 64 11.66 -1.71 -2.57
C LYS A 64 11.23 -0.50 -1.74
N SER A 65 12.12 0.01 -0.90
CA SER A 65 11.85 1.21 -0.11
C SER A 65 12.11 2.48 -0.91
N PRO A 66 11.42 3.60 -0.62
CA PRO A 66 11.73 4.89 -1.20
C PRO A 66 13.20 5.30 -0.98
N GLU A 67 13.72 6.14 -1.86
CA GLU A 67 15.07 6.69 -1.66
C GLU A 67 15.14 7.52 -0.36
N ASN A 68 16.30 7.49 0.27
CA ASN A 68 16.60 8.29 1.45
C ASN A 68 18.01 8.90 1.30
N PRO A 69 18.17 10.24 1.38
CA PRO A 69 17.18 11.23 1.81
C PRO A 69 16.15 11.60 0.72
N LEU A 70 14.93 11.95 1.13
CA LEU A 70 13.86 12.41 0.21
C LEU A 70 14.09 13.84 -0.32
N HIS A 71 14.90 14.62 0.35
CA HIS A 71 15.19 16.04 0.03
C HIS A 71 16.49 16.46 0.73
N GLU A 72 17.07 17.56 0.27
CA GLU A 72 18.16 18.22 0.99
C GLU A 72 17.78 18.47 2.45
N ARG A 73 18.69 18.27 3.39
CA ARG A 73 18.47 18.39 4.85
C ARG A 73 17.46 17.39 5.44
N CYS A 74 17.16 16.30 4.74
CA CYS A 74 16.43 15.20 5.34
C CYS A 74 17.33 14.45 6.33
N HIS A 75 16.84 14.27 7.57
CA HIS A 75 17.53 13.54 8.63
C HIS A 75 16.82 12.22 8.97
N CYS A 76 15.88 11.80 8.15
CA CYS A 76 15.22 10.51 8.29
C CYS A 76 16.17 9.37 7.99
N TYR A 77 15.88 8.20 8.53
CA TYR A 77 16.67 7.00 8.29
C TYR A 77 15.78 5.76 8.26
N TYR A 78 16.34 4.65 7.81
CA TYR A 78 15.71 3.35 7.88
C TYR A 78 16.21 2.55 9.07
N GLU A 79 15.29 2.01 9.86
CA GLU A 79 15.55 1.01 10.88
C GLU A 79 15.27 -0.37 10.30
N ASN A 80 16.22 -1.32 10.44
CA ASN A 80 15.97 -2.71 10.10
C ASN A 80 15.01 -3.31 11.11
N ILE A 81 13.96 -3.97 10.63
CA ILE A 81 12.94 -4.60 11.46
C ILE A 81 12.70 -6.04 11.03
N GLY A 82 12.05 -6.82 11.89
CA GLY A 82 11.43 -8.08 11.50
C GLY A 82 10.26 -7.88 10.54
N ILE A 83 9.65 -8.98 10.09
CA ILE A 83 8.46 -8.94 9.24
C ILE A 83 7.34 -8.21 10.01
N PRO A 84 6.80 -7.09 9.49
CA PRO A 84 5.74 -6.36 10.17
C PRO A 84 4.40 -7.12 10.12
N ASP A 85 3.51 -6.82 11.07
CA ASP A 85 2.11 -7.25 11.01
C ASP A 85 1.38 -6.44 9.92
N VAL A 86 1.43 -6.94 8.68
CA VAL A 86 0.84 -6.27 7.52
C VAL A 86 -0.68 -6.29 7.60
N LYS A 87 -1.29 -5.12 7.47
CA LYS A 87 -2.75 -4.95 7.46
C LYS A 87 -3.21 -4.32 6.16
N ILE A 88 -3.95 -5.09 5.37
CA ILE A 88 -4.57 -4.61 4.12
C ILE A 88 -5.97 -4.12 4.45
N ILE A 89 -6.30 -2.90 4.03
CA ILE A 89 -7.59 -2.27 4.30
C ILE A 89 -8.16 -1.71 3.00
N SER A 90 -9.36 -2.15 2.65
CA SER A 90 -10.14 -1.55 1.59
C SER A 90 -11.61 -1.39 2.00
N ALA A 91 -12.17 -0.23 1.74
CA ALA A 91 -13.57 0.04 2.03
C ALA A 91 -14.47 -0.70 1.04
N ILE A 92 -15.52 -1.37 1.51
CA ILE A 92 -16.45 -2.12 0.66
C ILE A 92 -17.13 -1.22 -0.38
N GLU A 93 -17.31 0.07 -0.08
CA GLU A 93 -17.89 1.05 -0.97
C GLU A 93 -17.08 1.26 -2.25
N LYS A 94 -15.78 0.96 -2.24
CA LYS A 94 -14.94 0.97 -3.44
C LYS A 94 -15.35 -0.12 -4.44
N TYR A 95 -15.95 -1.18 -3.95
CA TYR A 95 -16.42 -2.32 -4.75
C TYR A 95 -17.91 -2.23 -5.07
N THR A 96 -18.74 -1.78 -4.14
CA THR A 96 -20.19 -1.71 -4.34
C THR A 96 -20.66 -0.44 -5.07
N LYS A 97 -20.01 0.69 -4.80
CA LYS A 97 -20.43 2.01 -5.30
C LYS A 97 -19.48 2.57 -6.35
N TYR A 98 -18.14 2.46 -6.14
CA TYR A 98 -17.19 3.10 -7.04
C TYR A 98 -16.93 2.30 -8.31
N ILE A 99 -16.67 0.99 -8.23
CA ILE A 99 -16.38 0.14 -9.42
C ILE A 99 -17.56 0.15 -10.38
N PHE A 100 -18.78 0.02 -9.86
CA PHE A 100 -19.99 -0.14 -10.65
C PHE A 100 -20.77 1.17 -10.89
N ASP A 101 -20.16 2.33 -10.61
CA ASP A 101 -20.72 3.66 -10.86
C ASP A 101 -20.02 4.32 -12.06
N ASN A 102 -20.75 4.50 -13.18
CA ASN A 102 -20.17 5.08 -14.39
C ASN A 102 -19.69 6.53 -14.22
N GLU A 103 -20.37 7.32 -13.40
CA GLU A 103 -20.00 8.71 -13.19
C GLU A 103 -18.71 8.83 -12.37
N LYS A 104 -18.60 8.04 -11.30
CA LYS A 104 -17.45 8.07 -10.39
C LYS A 104 -16.20 7.41 -10.96
N ASN A 105 -16.35 6.34 -11.74
CA ASN A 105 -15.22 5.56 -12.23
C ASN A 105 -14.83 5.86 -13.69
N LYS A 106 -15.37 6.92 -14.28
CA LYS A 106 -15.10 7.33 -15.68
C LYS A 106 -15.34 6.22 -16.71
N GLY A 107 -16.45 5.50 -16.57
CA GLY A 107 -16.87 4.44 -17.48
C GLY A 107 -16.17 3.09 -17.30
N LYS A 108 -15.37 2.91 -16.25
CA LYS A 108 -14.70 1.61 -15.97
C LYS A 108 -15.68 0.48 -15.63
N LYS A 109 -16.92 0.80 -15.23
CA LYS A 109 -17.99 -0.17 -14.97
C LYS A 109 -18.15 -1.15 -16.13
N ALA A 110 -18.24 -0.65 -17.38
CA ALA A 110 -18.37 -1.50 -18.56
C ALA A 110 -17.23 -2.53 -18.70
N LEU A 111 -16.03 -2.19 -18.25
CA LEU A 111 -14.89 -3.12 -18.25
C LEU A 111 -15.10 -4.27 -17.25
N TRP A 112 -15.58 -3.97 -16.05
CA TRP A 112 -15.85 -4.99 -15.02
C TRP A 112 -17.00 -5.91 -15.47
N GLU A 113 -18.06 -5.33 -16.03
CA GLU A 113 -19.17 -6.09 -16.60
C GLU A 113 -18.73 -6.97 -17.80
N LEU A 114 -17.83 -6.46 -18.65
CA LEU A 114 -17.21 -7.24 -19.73
C LEU A 114 -16.40 -8.43 -19.19
N TRP A 115 -15.85 -8.33 -17.99
CA TRP A 115 -15.16 -9.44 -17.33
C TRP A 115 -16.10 -10.39 -16.59
N GLY A 116 -17.40 -10.12 -16.65
CA GLY A 116 -18.46 -10.92 -16.04
C GLY A 116 -18.68 -10.62 -14.54
N TYR A 117 -18.16 -9.50 -14.04
CA TYR A 117 -18.36 -9.06 -12.66
C TYR A 117 -19.51 -8.08 -12.54
N THR A 118 -20.27 -8.21 -11.46
CA THR A 118 -21.39 -7.35 -11.12
C THR A 118 -21.26 -6.87 -9.66
N VAL A 119 -22.14 -5.99 -9.22
CA VAL A 119 -22.16 -5.50 -7.85
C VAL A 119 -22.33 -6.64 -6.81
N ILE A 120 -22.95 -7.75 -7.19
CA ILE A 120 -23.11 -8.94 -6.33
C ILE A 120 -21.74 -9.55 -5.97
N ASP A 121 -20.75 -9.39 -6.84
CA ASP A 121 -19.40 -9.94 -6.67
C ASP A 121 -18.51 -9.08 -5.74
N SER A 122 -19.00 -7.96 -5.24
CA SER A 122 -18.20 -6.95 -4.55
C SER A 122 -17.43 -7.51 -3.35
N HIS A 123 -18.02 -8.40 -2.55
CA HIS A 123 -17.34 -9.01 -1.40
C HIS A 123 -16.21 -9.95 -1.84
N ASN A 124 -16.48 -10.81 -2.82
CA ASN A 124 -15.47 -11.74 -3.35
C ASN A 124 -14.32 -10.98 -4.04
N LEU A 125 -14.62 -9.91 -4.78
CA LEU A 125 -13.62 -9.03 -5.38
C LEU A 125 -12.74 -8.37 -4.32
N LYS A 126 -13.35 -7.86 -3.24
CA LYS A 126 -12.63 -7.27 -2.12
C LYS A 126 -11.66 -8.28 -1.51
N GLU A 127 -12.14 -9.45 -1.12
CA GLU A 127 -11.33 -10.50 -0.50
C GLU A 127 -10.17 -10.95 -1.39
N GLU A 128 -10.42 -11.17 -2.68
CA GLU A 128 -9.39 -11.61 -3.61
C GLU A 128 -8.33 -10.53 -3.85
N ILE A 129 -8.74 -9.27 -4.01
CA ILE A 129 -7.82 -8.13 -4.20
C ILE A 129 -6.99 -7.91 -2.92
N GLU A 130 -7.59 -7.94 -1.74
CA GLU A 130 -6.87 -7.79 -0.46
C GLU A 130 -5.88 -8.93 -0.24
N LYS A 131 -6.27 -10.17 -0.52
CA LYS A 131 -5.41 -11.35 -0.41
C LYS A 131 -4.19 -11.25 -1.33
N GLN A 132 -4.39 -10.91 -2.59
CA GLN A 132 -3.27 -10.78 -3.54
C GLN A 132 -2.37 -9.59 -3.17
N ALA A 133 -2.96 -8.46 -2.74
CA ALA A 133 -2.21 -7.30 -2.29
C ALA A 133 -1.35 -7.62 -1.05
N PHE A 134 -1.89 -8.38 -0.10
CA PHE A 134 -1.15 -8.84 1.07
C PHE A 134 0.08 -9.67 0.67
N LEU A 135 -0.11 -10.67 -0.19
CA LEU A 135 0.97 -11.55 -0.65
C LEU A 135 2.03 -10.77 -1.44
N ALA A 136 1.60 -9.92 -2.37
CA ALA A 136 2.50 -9.10 -3.17
C ALA A 136 3.30 -8.11 -2.32
N PHE A 137 2.68 -7.48 -1.34
CA PHE A 137 3.37 -6.56 -0.44
C PHE A 137 4.39 -7.28 0.43
N GLN A 138 4.04 -8.44 0.98
CA GLN A 138 4.97 -9.25 1.78
C GLN A 138 6.14 -9.78 0.97
N SER A 139 5.94 -10.14 -0.28
CA SER A 139 7.00 -10.65 -1.16
C SER A 139 7.83 -9.56 -1.85
N GLY A 140 7.50 -8.27 -1.65
CA GLY A 140 8.16 -7.16 -2.33
C GLY A 140 7.76 -7.04 -3.82
N GLU A 141 6.66 -7.66 -4.23
CA GLU A 141 6.12 -7.62 -5.60
C GLU A 141 5.22 -6.40 -5.80
N TYR A 142 5.78 -5.24 -5.57
CA TYR A 142 5.11 -3.96 -5.76
C TYR A 142 6.05 -2.93 -6.39
N ALA A 143 5.47 -1.89 -6.97
CA ALA A 143 6.20 -0.71 -7.43
C ALA A 143 5.84 0.50 -6.56
N LEU A 144 6.81 1.37 -6.31
CA LEU A 144 6.55 2.67 -5.72
C LEU A 144 5.85 3.55 -6.75
N GLY A 145 4.79 4.23 -6.34
CA GLY A 145 4.17 5.31 -7.07
C GLY A 145 4.63 6.66 -6.53
N ASP A 146 3.92 7.71 -6.88
CA ASP A 146 4.23 9.06 -6.42
C ASP A 146 4.12 9.17 -4.89
N MET A 147 5.00 9.95 -4.31
CA MET A 147 4.88 10.40 -2.92
C MET A 147 4.16 11.76 -2.91
N ASP A 148 3.16 11.88 -2.07
CA ASP A 148 2.41 13.12 -1.90
C ASP A 148 2.31 13.53 -0.42
N GLY A 149 1.52 14.57 -0.12
CA GLY A 149 1.30 15.03 1.25
C GLY A 149 0.60 14.02 2.18
N HIS A 150 0.17 12.88 1.67
CA HIS A 150 -0.48 11.82 2.44
C HIS A 150 0.43 10.61 2.69
N GLY A 151 1.56 10.51 1.98
CA GLY A 151 2.53 9.43 2.13
C GLY A 151 2.99 8.81 0.82
N GLN A 152 3.52 7.60 0.89
CA GLN A 152 4.02 6.86 -0.27
C GLN A 152 2.91 6.01 -0.91
N ARG A 153 2.66 6.24 -2.19
CA ARG A 153 1.80 5.38 -3.00
C ARG A 153 2.54 4.11 -3.39
N ILE A 154 1.79 3.02 -3.44
CA ILE A 154 2.28 1.69 -3.84
C ILE A 154 1.33 1.15 -4.89
N ASN A 155 1.89 0.66 -5.99
CA ASN A 155 1.18 0.02 -7.07
C ASN A 155 1.39 -1.49 -7.00
N ILE A 156 0.29 -2.25 -7.00
CA ILE A 156 0.31 -3.72 -6.95
C ILE A 156 -0.47 -4.26 -8.14
N VAL A 157 0.12 -5.21 -8.85
CA VAL A 157 -0.54 -5.95 -9.91
C VAL A 157 -1.40 -7.04 -9.30
N ILE A 158 -2.67 -7.04 -9.65
CA ILE A 158 -3.67 -8.05 -9.27
C ILE A 158 -4.05 -8.86 -10.50
N ASN A 159 -4.22 -10.16 -10.33
CA ASN A 159 -4.60 -11.09 -11.37
C ASN A 159 -6.00 -11.63 -11.08
N LEU A 160 -7.02 -11.17 -11.81
CA LEU A 160 -8.37 -11.71 -11.71
C LEU A 160 -8.69 -12.61 -12.90
N LYS A 161 -9.54 -13.61 -12.67
CA LYS A 161 -10.07 -14.45 -13.72
C LYS A 161 -11.36 -13.85 -14.27
N ARG A 162 -11.45 -13.68 -15.58
CA ARG A 162 -12.74 -13.39 -16.22
C ARG A 162 -13.72 -14.51 -15.92
N LYS A 163 -14.92 -14.17 -15.52
CA LYS A 163 -15.96 -15.17 -15.21
C LYS A 163 -16.51 -15.85 -16.46
N ASP A 164 -16.51 -15.15 -17.60
CA ASP A 164 -17.00 -15.65 -18.88
C ASP A 164 -16.04 -16.62 -19.58
N THR A 165 -14.74 -16.34 -19.53
CA THR A 165 -13.72 -17.09 -20.30
C THR A 165 -12.70 -17.82 -19.41
N GLY A 166 -12.66 -17.55 -18.11
CA GLY A 166 -11.65 -18.08 -17.20
C GLY A 166 -10.23 -17.52 -17.43
N LYS A 167 -10.04 -16.66 -18.43
CA LYS A 167 -8.72 -16.03 -18.70
C LYS A 167 -8.32 -15.09 -17.58
N THR A 168 -7.05 -15.15 -17.20
CA THR A 168 -6.48 -14.21 -16.22
C THR A 168 -6.25 -12.84 -16.84
N ILE A 169 -6.63 -11.80 -16.12
CA ILE A 169 -6.43 -10.39 -16.49
C ILE A 169 -5.59 -9.73 -15.42
N PRO A 170 -4.38 -9.29 -15.77
CA PRO A 170 -3.58 -8.45 -14.89
C PRO A 170 -4.06 -6.99 -14.96
N PHE A 171 -4.10 -6.32 -13.81
CA PHE A 171 -4.35 -4.88 -13.71
C PHE A 171 -3.70 -4.30 -12.46
N VAL A 172 -3.45 -3.00 -12.48
CA VAL A 172 -2.81 -2.30 -11.36
C VAL A 172 -3.87 -1.82 -10.37
N THR A 173 -3.59 -2.01 -9.08
CA THR A 173 -4.32 -1.38 -7.98
C THR A 173 -3.41 -0.38 -7.26
N GLY A 174 -3.96 0.75 -6.83
CA GLY A 174 -3.21 1.79 -6.12
C GLY A 174 -3.49 1.78 -4.62
N TRP A 175 -2.45 1.77 -3.82
CA TRP A 175 -2.48 1.73 -2.36
C TRP A 175 -1.72 2.89 -1.76
N MET A 176 -1.99 3.22 -0.52
CA MET A 176 -1.22 4.15 0.30
C MET A 176 -0.60 3.40 1.47
N SER A 177 0.72 3.54 1.63
CA SER A 177 1.42 3.01 2.79
C SER A 177 1.20 3.92 4.01
N TYR A 178 0.87 3.32 5.13
CA TYR A 178 0.71 3.96 6.43
C TYR A 178 1.60 3.29 7.48
N PRO A 179 1.80 3.92 8.64
CA PRO A 179 2.60 3.35 9.72
C PRO A 179 2.20 1.93 10.12
N ASN A 180 3.18 1.18 10.63
CA ASN A 180 3.02 -0.17 11.17
C ASN A 180 2.54 -1.21 10.15
N GLY A 181 3.02 -1.12 8.90
CA GLY A 181 2.69 -2.11 7.86
C GLY A 181 1.26 -2.03 7.31
N LYS A 182 0.54 -0.94 7.60
CA LYS A 182 -0.83 -0.74 7.13
C LYS A 182 -0.82 -0.24 5.69
N LEU A 183 -1.59 -0.90 4.81
CA LEU A 183 -1.77 -0.56 3.41
C LEU A 183 -3.26 -0.32 3.13
N VAL A 184 -3.61 0.86 2.63
CA VAL A 184 -5.00 1.26 2.38
C VAL A 184 -5.24 1.41 0.88
N LEU A 185 -6.28 0.77 0.36
CA LEU A 185 -6.66 0.88 -1.05
C LEU A 185 -7.11 2.29 -1.41
N ILE A 186 -6.45 2.89 -2.39
CA ILE A 186 -6.83 4.19 -2.97
C ILE A 186 -7.68 4.00 -4.21
N THR A 187 -7.20 3.20 -5.17
CA THR A 187 -7.98 2.88 -6.36
C THR A 187 -7.96 1.38 -6.65
N PRO A 188 -9.13 0.76 -6.81
CA PRO A 188 -9.23 -0.65 -7.15
C PRO A 188 -8.88 -0.95 -8.62
N PHE A 189 -8.74 0.06 -9.47
CA PHE A 189 -8.30 -0.07 -10.86
C PHE A 189 -7.54 1.17 -11.31
N GLY A 190 -6.22 1.06 -11.36
CA GLY A 190 -5.30 2.10 -11.83
C GLY A 190 -4.95 2.02 -13.32
N GLY A 191 -5.24 0.89 -13.97
CA GLY A 191 -4.93 0.67 -15.37
C GLY A 191 -4.67 -0.80 -15.70
N ARG A 192 -4.50 -1.11 -16.99
CA ARG A 192 -4.00 -2.42 -17.45
C ARG A 192 -2.47 -2.44 -17.34
N VAL A 193 -1.93 -3.63 -17.17
CA VAL A 193 -0.48 -3.90 -17.26
C VAL A 193 -0.09 -4.04 -18.71
#